data_852ac26850e9e7cf76760b539b7cd1a0
#
_entry.id   852ac26850e9e7cf76760b539b7cd1a0
#
_cell.length_a   1.000
_cell.length_b   1.000
_cell.length_c   1.000
_cell.angle_alpha   90.00
_cell.angle_beta   90.00
_cell.angle_gamma   90.00
#
_symmetry.space_group_name_H-M   'P 1'
#
loop_
_entity.id
_entity.type
_entity.pdbx_description
1 polymer ?
#
loop_
_entity_poly.entity_id
_entity_poly.type
_entity_poly.pdbx_seq_one_letter_code
_entity_poly.pdbx_strand_id
1 'polypeptide(L)'
;MVNANNEVVDNSTVNADPTPTAKPTEPSISVKASSTTVEFDKKFTVTATVKNAKDGAKVAFTTNDDEKYAVIFGTPTEINSKGETKATYVANDKAGTVTITATYKDTEGNEKSASVKVTVKKASTTTGGNDGTTSGGGPGIIAPGNTGAVTTPNTNTNYKPDFQDLDSVEWARTAINGLAMRGMINGRDQYTFDPNANITRAEYCQILMGAINALNAKGESTFADVPSTAWYYNAVSVASQLGIVSGYGDGNFGPNDLITRQDMALMTYKTAKIMNKSLEPVNAEITFEDSHEISDYAFEAVMTLQKAGIINGMTDTTFEPCLL
;
A
#
# COMPACT_ATOMS: atom_id res chain seq x y z
N MET A 1 -64.35 4.90 40.09
CA MET A 1 -64.38 5.21 41.55
C MET A 1 -64.80 6.68 41.72
N VAL A 2 -65.63 7.01 42.65
CA VAL A 2 -65.95 8.40 42.96
C VAL A 2 -65.04 8.88 44.09
N ASN A 3 -64.64 10.15 44.06
CA ASN A 3 -63.86 10.77 45.12
C ASN A 3 -64.80 11.19 46.32
N ALA A 4 -64.19 11.66 47.38
CA ALA A 4 -64.95 12.08 48.60
C ALA A 4 -65.91 13.23 48.37
N ASN A 5 -65.92 13.88 47.21
CA ASN A 5 -66.85 14.99 46.81
C ASN A 5 -67.89 14.55 45.80
N ASN A 6 -68.05 13.26 45.57
CA ASN A 6 -69.06 12.65 44.68
C ASN A 6 -68.89 12.98 43.16
N GLU A 7 -67.68 13.33 42.72
CA GLU A 7 -67.36 13.54 41.31
C GLU A 7 -66.93 12.24 40.68
N VAL A 8 -67.42 11.92 39.48
CA VAL A 8 -66.97 10.78 38.68
C VAL A 8 -65.60 11.12 38.09
N VAL A 9 -64.54 10.48 38.62
CA VAL A 9 -63.17 10.57 38.00
C VAL A 9 -63.14 9.67 36.80
N ASP A 10 -63.18 10.29 35.64
CA ASP A 10 -62.91 9.56 34.35
C ASP A 10 -61.47 9.09 34.34
N ASN A 11 -61.28 7.78 34.44
CA ASN A 11 -59.97 7.10 34.45
C ASN A 11 -59.63 6.59 33.05
N SER A 12 -59.99 7.34 32.01
CA SER A 12 -59.57 7.06 30.64
C SER A 12 -58.19 7.66 30.33
N THR A 13 -57.17 7.34 31.15
CA THR A 13 -55.79 7.36 30.63
C THR A 13 -55.61 6.18 29.69
N VAL A 14 -55.90 6.43 28.42
CA VAL A 14 -55.50 5.55 27.33
C VAL A 14 -53.98 5.45 27.41
N ASN A 15 -53.50 4.34 27.91
CA ASN A 15 -52.11 3.93 27.68
C ASN A 15 -51.92 3.87 26.15
N ALA A 16 -51.32 4.91 25.59
CA ALA A 16 -50.81 4.82 24.22
C ALA A 16 -49.82 3.67 24.22
N ASP A 17 -50.22 2.61 23.52
CA ASP A 17 -49.33 1.50 23.22
C ASP A 17 -48.03 2.07 22.61
N PRO A 18 -46.84 1.79 23.16
CA PRO A 18 -45.61 2.35 22.63
C PRO A 18 -45.51 1.92 21.15
N THR A 19 -45.51 2.90 20.27
CA THR A 19 -45.28 2.70 18.83
C THR A 19 -44.09 1.73 18.70
N PRO A 20 -44.20 0.62 17.97
CA PRO A 20 -43.15 -0.35 17.87
C PRO A 20 -41.92 0.36 17.33
N THR A 21 -40.89 0.46 18.16
CA THR A 21 -39.59 1.00 17.79
C THR A 21 -39.10 0.13 16.63
N ALA A 22 -38.95 0.72 15.44
CA ALA A 22 -38.49 0.02 14.27
C ALA A 22 -37.20 -0.72 14.64
N LYS A 23 -37.21 -2.05 14.49
CA LYS A 23 -36.04 -2.91 14.74
C LYS A 23 -34.87 -2.28 13.98
N PRO A 24 -33.69 -2.07 14.61
CA PRO A 24 -32.52 -1.55 13.91
C PRO A 24 -32.24 -2.41 12.67
N THR A 25 -32.17 -1.79 11.53
CA THR A 25 -31.90 -2.50 10.27
C THR A 25 -30.46 -3.00 10.32
N GLU A 26 -30.27 -4.32 10.22
CA GLU A 26 -28.95 -4.94 10.26
C GLU A 26 -28.04 -4.43 9.12
N PRO A 27 -26.72 -4.28 9.36
CA PRO A 27 -25.77 -3.94 8.33
C PRO A 27 -25.79 -4.96 7.18
N SER A 28 -25.65 -4.48 5.96
CA SER A 28 -25.46 -5.34 4.80
C SER A 28 -24.35 -4.81 3.92
N ILE A 29 -23.58 -5.71 3.30
CA ILE A 29 -22.48 -5.37 2.41
C ILE A 29 -22.74 -5.92 1.01
N SER A 30 -22.36 -5.15 -0.01
CA SER A 30 -22.32 -5.57 -1.41
C SER A 30 -21.01 -5.13 -2.04
N VAL A 31 -20.56 -5.87 -3.04
CA VAL A 31 -19.26 -5.64 -3.69
C VAL A 31 -19.44 -5.60 -5.20
N LYS A 32 -18.77 -4.63 -5.84
CA LYS A 32 -18.77 -4.48 -7.30
C LYS A 32 -17.38 -4.17 -7.80
N ALA A 33 -16.92 -4.88 -8.82
CA ALA A 33 -15.71 -4.55 -9.56
C ALA A 33 -16.03 -3.57 -10.70
N SER A 34 -15.09 -2.69 -11.04
CA SER A 34 -15.18 -1.80 -12.21
C SER A 34 -15.22 -2.58 -13.53
N SER A 35 -14.65 -3.78 -13.54
CA SER A 35 -14.73 -4.75 -14.64
C SER A 35 -14.68 -6.17 -14.09
N THR A 36 -15.44 -7.08 -14.69
CA THR A 36 -15.41 -8.52 -14.38
C THR A 36 -14.38 -9.28 -15.19
N THR A 37 -13.78 -8.62 -16.20
CA THR A 37 -12.68 -9.16 -17.01
C THR A 37 -11.65 -8.07 -17.17
N VAL A 38 -10.40 -8.39 -16.84
CA VAL A 38 -9.29 -7.46 -16.87
C VAL A 38 -8.11 -8.11 -17.58
N GLU A 39 -7.43 -7.36 -18.43
CA GLU A 39 -6.21 -7.82 -19.07
C GLU A 39 -5.02 -7.72 -18.13
N PHE A 40 -3.95 -8.46 -18.42
CA PHE A 40 -2.69 -8.40 -17.66
C PHE A 40 -2.23 -6.96 -17.49
N ASP A 41 -1.65 -6.65 -16.36
CA ASP A 41 -1.06 -5.35 -16.00
C ASP A 41 -2.05 -4.17 -15.97
N LYS A 42 -3.35 -4.43 -16.08
CA LYS A 42 -4.38 -3.39 -15.99
C LYS A 42 -4.87 -3.21 -14.56
N LYS A 43 -5.09 -1.94 -14.21
CA LYS A 43 -5.72 -1.57 -12.94
C LYS A 43 -7.24 -1.73 -13.03
N PHE A 44 -7.84 -2.19 -11.94
CA PHE A 44 -9.29 -2.17 -11.75
C PHE A 44 -9.61 -1.84 -10.29
N THR A 45 -10.81 -1.37 -10.04
CA THR A 45 -11.25 -1.04 -8.69
C THR A 45 -12.36 -1.99 -8.25
N VAL A 46 -12.37 -2.29 -6.95
CA VAL A 46 -13.45 -3.00 -6.29
C VAL A 46 -14.03 -2.07 -5.24
N THR A 47 -15.33 -1.80 -5.36
CA THR A 47 -16.08 -0.96 -4.42
C THR A 47 -16.93 -1.86 -3.54
N ALA A 48 -16.77 -1.74 -2.23
CA ALA A 48 -17.70 -2.29 -1.26
C ALA A 48 -18.67 -1.19 -0.83
N THR A 49 -19.95 -1.50 -0.78
CA THR A 49 -21.02 -0.61 -0.30
C THR A 49 -21.68 -1.25 0.90
N VAL A 50 -21.65 -0.58 2.03
CA VAL A 50 -22.26 -1.01 3.29
C VAL A 50 -23.48 -0.14 3.56
N LYS A 51 -24.67 -0.76 3.67
CA LYS A 51 -25.87 -0.09 4.15
C LYS A 51 -25.98 -0.29 5.65
N ASN A 52 -26.45 0.73 6.36
CA ASN A 52 -26.61 0.75 7.81
C ASN A 52 -25.29 0.46 8.55
N ALA A 53 -24.18 0.98 8.03
CA ALA A 53 -22.88 0.87 8.71
C ALA A 53 -22.94 1.55 10.07
N LYS A 54 -22.36 0.90 11.09
CA LYS A 54 -22.18 1.51 12.42
C LYS A 54 -20.95 2.42 12.41
N ASP A 55 -20.97 3.43 13.25
CA ASP A 55 -19.82 4.32 13.43
C ASP A 55 -18.58 3.54 13.85
N GLY A 56 -17.44 3.88 13.26
CA GLY A 56 -16.17 3.22 13.53
C GLY A 56 -16.01 1.84 12.88
N ALA A 57 -16.98 1.36 12.11
CA ALA A 57 -16.87 0.10 11.37
C ALA A 57 -15.84 0.20 10.23
N LYS A 58 -15.21 -0.92 9.91
CA LYS A 58 -14.17 -1.03 8.89
C LYS A 58 -14.52 -2.10 7.85
N VAL A 59 -13.92 -1.98 6.67
CA VAL A 59 -13.99 -3.00 5.64
C VAL A 59 -12.58 -3.44 5.27
N ALA A 60 -12.33 -4.74 5.32
CA ALA A 60 -11.10 -5.35 4.83
C ALA A 60 -11.36 -6.03 3.48
N PHE A 61 -10.36 -5.99 2.59
CA PHE A 61 -10.39 -6.69 1.30
C PHE A 61 -9.33 -7.79 1.29
N THR A 62 -9.72 -8.98 0.83
CA THR A 62 -8.84 -10.14 0.69
C THR A 62 -9.03 -10.81 -0.67
N THR A 63 -8.02 -11.54 -1.12
CA THR A 63 -8.11 -12.42 -2.30
C THR A 63 -8.02 -13.88 -1.87
N ASN A 64 -8.54 -14.79 -2.69
CA ASN A 64 -8.53 -16.24 -2.42
C ASN A 64 -7.30 -16.97 -2.97
N ASP A 65 -6.32 -16.26 -3.51
CA ASP A 65 -5.27 -16.82 -4.35
C ASP A 65 -3.87 -16.31 -4.02
N ASP A 66 -3.67 -15.78 -2.80
CA ASP A 66 -2.40 -15.19 -2.34
C ASP A 66 -1.82 -14.21 -3.36
N GLU A 67 -2.72 -13.36 -3.93
CA GLU A 67 -2.36 -12.35 -4.93
C GLU A 67 -1.79 -12.91 -6.25
N LYS A 68 -2.02 -14.18 -6.54
CA LYS A 68 -1.52 -14.87 -7.74
C LYS A 68 -2.00 -14.24 -9.05
N TYR A 69 -3.26 -13.79 -9.11
CA TYR A 69 -3.88 -13.22 -10.32
C TYR A 69 -4.08 -11.72 -10.25
N ALA A 70 -4.19 -11.15 -9.06
CA ALA A 70 -4.30 -9.70 -8.87
C ALA A 70 -3.78 -9.30 -7.50
N VAL A 71 -3.04 -8.20 -7.46
CA VAL A 71 -2.46 -7.63 -6.24
C VAL A 71 -3.25 -6.41 -5.83
N ILE A 72 -3.56 -6.29 -4.53
CA ILE A 72 -4.23 -5.12 -3.97
C ILE A 72 -3.25 -3.94 -3.89
N PHE A 73 -3.71 -2.78 -4.36
CA PHE A 73 -2.96 -1.54 -4.36
C PHE A 73 -3.65 -0.53 -3.45
N GLY A 74 -3.23 -0.50 -2.20
CA GLY A 74 -3.84 0.33 -1.16
C GLY A 74 -5.13 -0.29 -0.61
N THR A 75 -5.20 -0.39 0.70
CA THR A 75 -6.36 -0.91 1.44
C THR A 75 -7.03 0.22 2.21
N PRO A 76 -7.99 0.96 1.61
CA PRO A 76 -8.82 1.82 2.41
C PRO A 76 -9.70 0.93 3.31
N THR A 77 -9.65 1.17 4.61
CA THR A 77 -10.48 0.47 5.60
C THR A 77 -11.68 1.30 6.03
N GLU A 78 -11.64 2.61 5.78
CA GLU A 78 -12.67 3.53 6.22
C GLU A 78 -13.84 3.61 5.22
N ILE A 79 -15.03 3.67 5.75
CA ILE A 79 -16.28 3.79 5.00
C ILE A 79 -16.61 5.28 4.91
N ASN A 80 -16.80 5.80 3.70
CA ASN A 80 -17.16 7.20 3.49
C ASN A 80 -18.64 7.48 3.85
N SER A 81 -19.06 8.74 3.80
CA SER A 81 -20.42 9.17 4.11
C SER A 81 -21.51 8.56 3.23
N LYS A 82 -21.14 7.94 2.11
CA LYS A 82 -22.07 7.21 1.21
C LYS A 82 -22.14 5.71 1.53
N GLY A 83 -21.45 5.26 2.56
CA GLY A 83 -21.34 3.85 2.89
C GLY A 83 -20.36 3.09 2.00
N GLU A 84 -19.45 3.75 1.27
CA GLU A 84 -18.58 3.12 0.29
C GLU A 84 -17.11 3.14 0.75
N THR A 85 -16.40 2.08 0.40
CA THR A 85 -14.95 2.04 0.39
C THR A 85 -14.45 1.37 -0.88
N LYS A 86 -13.25 1.74 -1.36
CA LYS A 86 -12.71 1.29 -2.64
C LYS A 86 -11.30 0.75 -2.47
N ALA A 87 -11.05 -0.42 -3.04
CA ALA A 87 -9.72 -0.97 -3.20
C ALA A 87 -9.33 -0.96 -4.68
N THR A 88 -8.08 -0.64 -4.98
CA THR A 88 -7.52 -0.74 -6.32
C THR A 88 -6.66 -1.99 -6.43
N TYR A 89 -6.80 -2.70 -7.52
CA TYR A 89 -6.04 -3.91 -7.85
C TYR A 89 -5.30 -3.72 -9.16
N VAL A 90 -4.19 -4.44 -9.31
CA VAL A 90 -3.49 -4.64 -10.58
C VAL A 90 -3.55 -6.11 -10.93
N ALA A 91 -4.00 -6.42 -12.14
CA ALA A 91 -4.00 -7.78 -12.65
C ALA A 91 -2.56 -8.24 -12.94
N ASN A 92 -2.19 -9.42 -12.48
CA ASN A 92 -0.88 -10.02 -12.73
C ASN A 92 -0.81 -10.62 -14.14
N ASP A 93 0.35 -11.14 -14.51
CA ASP A 93 0.64 -11.76 -15.82
C ASP A 93 0.15 -13.21 -15.97
N LYS A 94 -0.64 -13.69 -15.02
CA LYS A 94 -1.23 -15.04 -15.03
C LYS A 94 -2.72 -14.97 -15.32
N ALA A 95 -3.15 -15.72 -16.34
CA ALA A 95 -4.57 -15.89 -16.63
C ALA A 95 -5.25 -16.75 -15.57
N GLY A 96 -6.40 -16.30 -15.10
CA GLY A 96 -7.18 -17.02 -14.10
C GLY A 96 -8.33 -16.18 -13.53
N THR A 97 -8.97 -16.66 -12.49
CA THR A 97 -10.06 -15.95 -11.83
C THR A 97 -9.70 -15.70 -10.37
N VAL A 98 -9.64 -14.44 -9.98
CA VAL A 98 -9.51 -14.03 -8.59
C VAL A 98 -10.90 -13.80 -8.00
N THR A 99 -11.11 -14.27 -6.77
CA THR A 99 -12.28 -13.93 -5.97
C THR A 99 -11.84 -12.91 -4.92
N ILE A 100 -12.40 -11.72 -4.99
CA ILE A 100 -12.11 -10.63 -4.05
C ILE A 100 -13.27 -10.55 -3.08
N THR A 101 -12.97 -10.68 -1.80
CA THR A 101 -13.92 -10.63 -0.69
C THR A 101 -13.71 -9.35 0.10
N ALA A 102 -14.79 -8.59 0.29
CA ALA A 102 -14.82 -7.49 1.25
C ALA A 102 -15.56 -7.93 2.50
N THR A 103 -14.93 -7.77 3.65
CA THR A 103 -15.48 -8.12 4.96
C THR A 103 -15.68 -6.85 5.78
N TYR A 104 -16.92 -6.53 6.07
CA TYR A 104 -17.33 -5.50 7.03
C TYR A 104 -17.20 -6.04 8.44
N LYS A 105 -16.64 -5.25 9.33
CA LYS A 105 -16.56 -5.55 10.76
C LYS A 105 -16.93 -4.30 11.56
N ASP A 106 -17.90 -4.43 12.48
CA ASP A 106 -18.27 -3.35 13.40
C ASP A 106 -17.45 -3.41 14.70
N THR A 107 -17.62 -2.40 15.53
CA THR A 107 -16.94 -2.28 16.82
C THR A 107 -17.37 -3.32 17.86
N GLU A 108 -18.49 -4.01 17.62
CA GLU A 108 -19.00 -5.11 18.45
C GLU A 108 -18.49 -6.48 17.98
N GLY A 109 -17.74 -6.52 16.86
CA GLY A 109 -17.18 -7.74 16.30
C GLY A 109 -18.12 -8.48 15.33
N ASN A 110 -19.29 -7.91 14.97
CA ASN A 110 -20.15 -8.51 13.97
C ASN A 110 -19.54 -8.36 12.58
N GLU A 111 -19.57 -9.44 11.81
CA GLU A 111 -18.98 -9.50 10.48
C GLU A 111 -20.01 -9.82 9.40
N LYS A 112 -19.87 -9.19 8.25
CA LYS A 112 -20.62 -9.51 7.01
C LYS A 112 -19.65 -9.44 5.85
N SER A 113 -19.76 -10.39 4.93
CA SER A 113 -18.86 -10.46 3.76
C SER A 113 -19.65 -10.55 2.46
N ALA A 114 -19.07 -10.01 1.40
CA ALA A 114 -19.51 -10.17 0.05
C ALA A 114 -18.31 -10.32 -0.88
N SER A 115 -18.48 -11.04 -1.98
CA SER A 115 -17.37 -11.33 -2.89
C SER A 115 -17.75 -11.01 -4.34
N VAL A 116 -16.73 -10.69 -5.14
CA VAL A 116 -16.82 -10.53 -6.59
C VAL A 116 -15.71 -11.32 -7.27
N LYS A 117 -16.04 -11.93 -8.40
CA LYS A 117 -15.05 -12.63 -9.24
C LYS A 117 -14.61 -11.75 -10.37
N VAL A 118 -13.29 -11.71 -10.61
CA VAL A 118 -12.67 -10.99 -11.72
C VAL A 118 -11.79 -11.97 -12.49
N THR A 119 -12.01 -12.06 -13.80
CA THR A 119 -11.20 -12.90 -14.68
C THR A 119 -10.05 -12.07 -15.23
N VAL A 120 -8.85 -12.54 -15.01
CA VAL A 120 -7.61 -11.97 -15.54
C VAL A 120 -7.22 -12.76 -16.78
N LYS A 121 -6.96 -12.10 -17.90
CA LYS A 121 -6.61 -12.71 -19.18
C LYS A 121 -5.54 -11.93 -19.91
N LYS A 122 -4.84 -12.59 -20.82
CA LYS A 122 -3.93 -11.93 -21.75
C LYS A 122 -4.72 -11.05 -22.73
N ALA A 123 -4.17 -9.90 -23.12
CA ALA A 123 -4.75 -9.07 -24.18
C ALA A 123 -4.90 -9.89 -25.47
N SER A 124 -6.06 -9.77 -26.12
CA SER A 124 -6.28 -10.41 -27.42
C SER A 124 -5.57 -9.56 -28.50
N THR A 125 -4.49 -10.07 -29.07
CA THR A 125 -3.85 -9.46 -30.23
C THR A 125 -4.75 -9.64 -31.45
N THR A 126 -5.56 -8.65 -31.76
CA THR A 126 -6.17 -8.55 -33.08
C THR A 126 -5.07 -8.08 -34.04
N THR A 127 -4.62 -8.96 -34.90
CA THR A 127 -3.69 -8.65 -35.99
C THR A 127 -4.39 -7.72 -36.98
N GLY A 128 -4.14 -6.44 -36.86
CA GLY A 128 -4.52 -5.42 -37.84
C GLY A 128 -3.31 -4.52 -38.01
N GLY A 129 -2.61 -4.70 -39.12
CA GLY A 129 -1.44 -3.89 -39.45
C GLY A 129 -1.80 -2.42 -39.69
N ASN A 130 -0.96 -1.53 -39.29
CA ASN A 130 -0.27 -0.53 -40.11
C ASN A 130 0.59 0.40 -39.26
N ASP A 131 1.84 0.38 -39.56
CA ASP A 131 2.80 1.46 -39.77
C ASP A 131 2.43 2.84 -39.24
N GLY A 132 3.33 3.40 -38.43
CA GLY A 132 3.26 4.79 -37.98
C GLY A 132 4.32 5.11 -36.92
N THR A 133 5.56 5.34 -37.37
CA THR A 133 6.64 6.00 -36.61
C THR A 133 6.14 7.23 -35.87
N THR A 134 6.23 7.20 -34.54
CA THR A 134 6.37 8.43 -33.74
C THR A 134 7.27 8.17 -32.55
N SER A 135 8.32 8.97 -32.47
CA SER A 135 9.27 9.08 -31.36
C SER A 135 8.57 9.10 -30.02
N GLY A 136 8.63 8.01 -29.27
CA GLY A 136 8.20 7.97 -27.89
C GLY A 136 9.38 8.28 -27.00
N GLY A 137 9.30 9.36 -26.22
CA GLY A 137 10.21 9.61 -25.13
C GLY A 137 10.10 8.46 -24.13
N GLY A 138 11.20 7.76 -23.90
CA GLY A 138 11.30 6.68 -22.92
C GLY A 138 11.15 7.21 -21.48
N PRO A 139 10.80 6.35 -20.54
CA PRO A 139 10.73 6.71 -19.13
C PRO A 139 12.11 7.11 -18.61
N GLY A 140 12.16 8.20 -17.89
CA GLY A 140 13.40 8.79 -17.40
C GLY A 140 14.11 7.94 -16.37
N ILE A 141 15.38 7.99 -16.47
CA ILE A 141 16.43 7.18 -15.85
C ILE A 141 16.79 7.73 -14.47
N ILE A 142 16.98 6.89 -13.48
CA ILE A 142 17.75 7.21 -12.28
C ILE A 142 19.18 6.74 -12.54
N ALA A 143 20.09 7.65 -12.86
CA ALA A 143 21.51 7.34 -12.95
C ALA A 143 22.24 7.85 -11.70
N PRO A 144 23.14 7.06 -11.08
CA PRO A 144 24.01 7.58 -10.04
C PRO A 144 24.92 8.67 -10.64
N GLY A 145 24.88 9.84 -10.05
CA GLY A 145 25.78 10.93 -10.40
C GLY A 145 25.30 11.90 -11.48
N ASN A 146 24.05 11.81 -11.95
CA ASN A 146 23.51 12.81 -12.85
C ASN A 146 22.37 13.59 -12.17
N THR A 147 22.54 14.90 -12.02
CA THR A 147 21.57 15.86 -11.44
C THR A 147 20.40 16.13 -12.38
N GLY A 148 19.86 15.12 -13.05
CA GLY A 148 18.82 15.27 -14.07
C GLY A 148 17.57 14.46 -13.75
N ALA A 149 16.52 15.19 -13.40
CA ALA A 149 15.11 14.85 -13.54
C ALA A 149 14.73 13.39 -13.23
N VAL A 150 14.37 13.14 -11.99
CA VAL A 150 13.49 12.01 -11.68
C VAL A 150 12.14 12.30 -12.32
N THR A 151 11.80 11.45 -13.24
CA THR A 151 10.49 11.45 -13.83
C THR A 151 9.47 11.01 -12.79
N THR A 152 8.35 11.68 -12.79
CA THR A 152 7.11 11.26 -12.16
C THR A 152 6.89 9.75 -12.36
N PRO A 153 6.28 9.05 -11.38
CA PRO A 153 5.95 7.64 -11.52
C PRO A 153 5.36 7.38 -12.90
N ASN A 154 5.86 6.36 -13.56
CA ASN A 154 5.40 6.02 -14.90
C ASN A 154 3.90 5.73 -14.85
N THR A 155 3.08 6.71 -15.21
CA THR A 155 1.62 6.57 -15.30
C THR A 155 1.20 5.83 -16.58
N ASN A 156 2.17 5.38 -17.39
CA ASN A 156 1.89 4.59 -18.58
C ASN A 156 1.38 3.21 -18.16
N THR A 157 0.09 3.00 -18.28
CA THR A 157 -0.58 1.74 -17.94
C THR A 157 -0.16 0.55 -18.82
N ASN A 158 0.70 0.77 -19.82
CA ASN A 158 1.23 -0.25 -20.73
C ASN A 158 2.73 -0.50 -20.51
N TYR A 159 3.35 0.12 -19.49
CA TYR A 159 4.76 -0.12 -19.22
C TYR A 159 4.95 -1.58 -18.77
N LYS A 160 5.75 -2.29 -19.52
CA LYS A 160 6.24 -3.63 -19.16
C LYS A 160 7.75 -3.52 -19.05
N PRO A 161 8.32 -3.70 -17.85
CA PRO A 161 9.76 -3.71 -17.69
C PRO A 161 10.35 -4.89 -18.49
N ASP A 162 11.42 -4.62 -19.21
CA ASP A 162 12.18 -5.63 -19.97
C ASP A 162 13.65 -5.58 -19.55
N PHE A 163 13.87 -5.66 -18.23
CA PHE A 163 15.22 -5.61 -17.67
C PHE A 163 15.99 -6.88 -18.03
N GLN A 164 17.11 -6.71 -18.71
CA GLN A 164 17.94 -7.79 -19.25
C GLN A 164 19.09 -8.16 -18.33
N ASP A 165 19.31 -7.42 -17.26
CA ASP A 165 20.42 -7.55 -16.31
C ASP A 165 20.03 -8.24 -14.99
N LEU A 166 18.87 -8.89 -14.93
CA LEU A 166 18.38 -9.53 -13.72
C LEU A 166 18.82 -11.00 -13.56
N ASP A 167 19.61 -11.55 -14.46
CA ASP A 167 20.04 -12.95 -14.42
C ASP A 167 20.88 -13.28 -13.18
N SER A 168 21.66 -12.31 -12.69
CA SER A 168 22.45 -12.44 -11.46
C SER A 168 21.60 -12.42 -10.17
N VAL A 169 20.35 -11.97 -10.26
CA VAL A 169 19.41 -11.81 -9.14
C VAL A 169 18.05 -12.40 -9.48
N GLU A 170 18.02 -13.58 -10.08
CA GLU A 170 16.79 -14.25 -10.53
C GLU A 170 15.74 -14.38 -9.41
N TRP A 171 16.18 -14.57 -8.16
CA TRP A 171 15.33 -14.61 -6.97
C TRP A 171 14.52 -13.32 -6.77
N ALA A 172 15.02 -12.16 -7.20
CA ALA A 172 14.37 -10.85 -7.07
C ALA A 172 13.58 -10.43 -8.32
N ARG A 173 13.77 -11.11 -9.46
CA ARG A 173 13.17 -10.73 -10.77
C ARG A 173 11.69 -10.46 -10.69
N THR A 174 10.92 -11.35 -10.06
CA THR A 174 9.46 -11.20 -9.93
C THR A 174 9.10 -9.97 -9.11
N ALA A 175 9.81 -9.71 -8.02
CA ALA A 175 9.58 -8.54 -7.17
C ALA A 175 9.94 -7.24 -7.90
N ILE A 176 11.10 -7.19 -8.56
CA ILE A 176 11.55 -6.01 -9.33
C ILE A 176 10.55 -5.68 -10.43
N ASN A 177 10.18 -6.64 -11.27
CA ASN A 177 9.22 -6.42 -12.34
C ASN A 177 7.84 -6.02 -11.79
N GLY A 178 7.40 -6.64 -10.71
CA GLY A 178 6.14 -6.31 -10.06
C GLY A 178 6.09 -4.89 -9.50
N LEU A 179 7.17 -4.41 -8.90
CA LEU A 179 7.27 -3.03 -8.40
C LEU A 179 7.40 -2.03 -9.54
N ALA A 180 8.17 -2.36 -10.59
CA ALA A 180 8.34 -1.51 -11.76
C ALA A 180 7.02 -1.35 -12.54
N MET A 181 6.26 -2.43 -12.74
CA MET A 181 4.92 -2.36 -13.35
C MET A 181 3.96 -1.45 -12.58
N ARG A 182 4.12 -1.38 -11.27
CA ARG A 182 3.32 -0.49 -10.41
C ARG A 182 3.85 0.95 -10.37
N GLY A 183 4.98 1.22 -11.04
CA GLY A 183 5.64 2.53 -11.01
C GLY A 183 6.25 2.88 -9.65
N MET A 184 6.49 1.90 -8.79
CA MET A 184 7.13 2.10 -7.48
C MET A 184 8.64 2.21 -7.60
N ILE A 185 9.22 1.50 -8.57
CA ILE A 185 10.64 1.58 -8.93
C ILE A 185 10.77 1.76 -10.43
N ASN A 186 11.91 2.30 -10.85
CA ASN A 186 12.28 2.42 -12.26
C ASN A 186 13.66 1.81 -12.47
N GLY A 187 13.91 1.32 -13.68
CA GLY A 187 15.25 0.97 -14.10
C GLY A 187 16.09 2.22 -14.38
N ARG A 188 17.35 2.02 -14.62
CA ARG A 188 18.27 3.06 -15.12
C ARG A 188 17.89 3.50 -16.54
N ASP A 189 17.38 2.55 -17.31
CA ASP A 189 16.76 2.75 -18.62
C ASP A 189 15.71 1.66 -18.87
N GLN A 190 15.26 1.52 -20.11
CA GLN A 190 14.23 0.56 -20.49
C GLN A 190 14.65 -0.89 -20.27
N TYR A 191 15.95 -1.21 -20.37
CA TYR A 191 16.50 -2.55 -20.38
C TYR A 191 17.40 -2.86 -19.19
N THR A 192 17.81 -1.85 -18.44
CA THR A 192 18.79 -1.95 -17.36
C THR A 192 18.16 -1.54 -16.04
N PHE A 193 18.20 -2.43 -15.06
CA PHE A 193 17.77 -2.16 -13.69
C PHE A 193 18.94 -1.80 -12.79
N ASP A 194 20.09 -2.47 -12.99
CA ASP A 194 21.31 -2.38 -12.19
C ASP A 194 21.09 -2.86 -10.74
N PRO A 195 20.74 -4.15 -10.56
CA PRO A 195 20.27 -4.68 -9.27
C PRO A 195 21.34 -4.69 -8.17
N ASN A 196 22.61 -4.59 -8.55
CA ASN A 196 23.74 -4.60 -7.61
C ASN A 196 24.27 -3.20 -7.28
N ALA A 197 23.66 -2.15 -7.85
CA ALA A 197 24.05 -0.80 -7.51
C ALA A 197 23.52 -0.39 -6.13
N ASN A 198 24.35 0.34 -5.38
CA ASN A 198 23.93 0.96 -4.14
C ASN A 198 22.87 2.02 -4.42
N ILE A 199 21.96 2.22 -3.49
CA ILE A 199 20.85 3.16 -3.56
C ILE A 199 21.02 4.28 -2.55
N THR A 200 20.63 5.50 -2.93
CA THR A 200 20.68 6.65 -2.04
C THR A 200 19.48 6.69 -1.09
N ARG A 201 19.61 7.46 -0.01
CA ARG A 201 18.53 7.71 0.96
C ARG A 201 17.30 8.34 0.29
N ALA A 202 17.50 9.27 -0.66
CA ALA A 202 16.41 9.89 -1.40
C ALA A 202 15.69 8.91 -2.34
N GLU A 203 16.45 8.06 -3.03
CA GLU A 203 15.88 7.01 -3.90
C GLU A 203 15.04 6.03 -3.10
N TYR A 204 15.54 5.57 -1.95
CA TYR A 204 14.79 4.66 -1.09
C TYR A 204 13.53 5.33 -0.50
N CYS A 205 13.63 6.59 -0.10
CA CYS A 205 12.48 7.38 0.35
C CYS A 205 11.42 7.48 -0.76
N GLN A 206 11.83 7.73 -2.00
CA GLN A 206 10.92 7.77 -3.16
C GLN A 206 10.20 6.44 -3.38
N ILE A 207 10.90 5.31 -3.25
CA ILE A 207 10.31 3.97 -3.36
C ILE A 207 9.23 3.76 -2.30
N LEU A 208 9.51 4.11 -1.05
CA LEU A 208 8.54 3.97 0.04
C LEU A 208 7.33 4.87 -0.15
N MET A 209 7.51 6.12 -0.59
CA MET A 209 6.39 7.01 -0.90
C MET A 209 5.57 6.50 -2.09
N GLY A 210 6.21 5.86 -3.07
CA GLY A 210 5.52 5.15 -4.15
C GLY A 210 4.68 3.99 -3.62
N ALA A 211 5.24 3.20 -2.71
CA ALA A 211 4.57 2.04 -2.13
C ALA A 211 3.30 2.41 -1.33
N ILE A 212 3.27 3.57 -0.68
CA ILE A 212 2.10 4.08 0.04
C ILE A 212 1.23 5.04 -0.79
N ASN A 213 1.52 5.16 -2.09
CA ASN A 213 0.80 6.04 -3.02
C ASN A 213 0.82 7.53 -2.62
N ALA A 214 1.90 7.97 -1.98
CA ALA A 214 2.06 9.33 -1.45
C ALA A 214 2.90 10.26 -2.34
N LEU A 215 3.34 9.84 -3.54
CA LEU A 215 4.19 10.64 -4.42
C LEU A 215 3.53 11.93 -4.92
N ASN A 216 2.21 11.98 -5.00
CA ASN A 216 1.45 13.16 -5.38
C ASN A 216 1.05 14.03 -4.19
N ALA A 217 1.35 13.60 -2.97
CA ALA A 217 1.13 14.42 -1.79
C ALA A 217 2.11 15.59 -1.77
N LYS A 218 1.66 16.72 -1.26
CA LYS A 218 2.52 17.90 -1.10
C LYS A 218 2.95 18.00 0.35
N GLY A 219 4.25 18.20 0.54
CA GLY A 219 4.84 18.42 1.84
C GLY A 219 5.78 19.62 1.80
N GLU A 220 6.15 20.11 2.95
CA GLU A 220 7.20 21.12 3.11
C GLU A 220 8.37 20.49 3.86
N SER A 221 9.57 20.62 3.31
CA SER A 221 10.79 20.14 3.95
C SER A 221 11.41 21.23 4.81
N THR A 222 11.85 20.83 5.99
CA THR A 222 12.67 21.69 6.88
C THR A 222 14.16 21.37 6.77
N PHE A 223 14.55 20.39 5.95
CA PHE A 223 15.94 20.01 5.75
C PHE A 223 16.67 21.01 4.84
N ALA A 224 17.83 21.45 5.26
CA ALA A 224 18.63 22.46 4.54
C ALA A 224 19.16 21.95 3.19
N ASP A 225 19.40 20.65 3.08
CA ASP A 225 19.92 19.96 1.91
C ASP A 225 18.84 19.36 0.99
N VAL A 226 17.57 19.74 1.21
CA VAL A 226 16.40 19.29 0.42
C VAL A 226 15.74 20.50 -0.23
N PRO A 227 16.33 21.07 -1.31
CA PRO A 227 15.77 22.24 -1.97
C PRO A 227 14.46 21.91 -2.69
N SER A 228 13.54 22.88 -2.74
CA SER A 228 12.19 22.68 -3.34
C SER A 228 12.19 22.33 -4.83
N THR A 229 13.32 22.52 -5.51
CA THR A 229 13.52 22.15 -6.91
C THR A 229 14.03 20.72 -7.09
N ALA A 230 14.41 20.04 -6.00
CA ALA A 230 14.92 18.67 -6.08
C ALA A 230 13.79 17.68 -6.43
N TRP A 231 14.13 16.69 -7.22
CA TRP A 231 13.18 15.64 -7.63
C TRP A 231 12.61 14.85 -6.44
N TYR A 232 13.39 14.69 -5.39
CA TYR A 232 13.02 13.98 -4.16
C TYR A 232 12.31 14.89 -3.14
N TYR A 233 12.15 16.18 -3.41
CA TYR A 233 11.62 17.15 -2.45
C TYR A 233 10.27 16.70 -1.85
N ASN A 234 9.30 16.36 -2.68
CA ASN A 234 7.98 15.96 -2.20
C ASN A 234 8.03 14.66 -1.42
N ALA A 235 8.79 13.66 -1.89
CA ALA A 235 8.90 12.38 -1.20
C ALA A 235 9.52 12.53 0.19
N VAL A 236 10.64 13.27 0.30
CA VAL A 236 11.32 13.51 1.57
C VAL A 236 10.47 14.36 2.51
N SER A 237 9.81 15.41 1.98
CA SER A 237 8.92 16.27 2.78
C SER A 237 7.76 15.50 3.38
N VAL A 238 7.07 14.70 2.57
CA VAL A 238 5.95 13.88 3.03
C VAL A 238 6.40 12.80 4.00
N ALA A 239 7.52 12.11 3.71
CA ALA A 239 8.08 11.10 4.60
C ALA A 239 8.47 11.68 5.97
N SER A 240 8.98 12.92 6.00
CA SER A 240 9.29 13.63 7.24
C SER A 240 8.02 13.97 8.02
N GLN A 241 6.99 14.51 7.36
CA GLN A 241 5.70 14.83 8.01
C GLN A 241 5.01 13.58 8.55
N LEU A 242 5.15 12.45 7.89
CA LEU A 242 4.66 11.14 8.35
C LEU A 242 5.55 10.52 9.45
N GLY A 243 6.69 11.11 9.78
CA GLY A 243 7.62 10.59 10.77
C GLY A 243 8.42 9.36 10.30
N ILE A 244 8.41 9.06 8.99
CA ILE A 244 9.20 7.95 8.39
C ILE A 244 10.68 8.29 8.44
N VAL A 245 11.03 9.54 8.13
CA VAL A 245 12.40 10.07 8.18
C VAL A 245 12.52 11.23 9.14
N SER A 246 13.68 11.37 9.77
CA SER A 246 14.00 12.46 10.72
C SER A 246 15.31 13.19 10.41
N GLY A 247 16.02 12.79 9.35
CA GLY A 247 17.36 13.29 9.04
C GLY A 247 18.41 12.88 10.09
N TYR A 248 19.54 13.56 10.06
CA TYR A 248 20.70 13.27 10.95
C TYR A 248 20.69 14.04 12.27
N GLY A 249 19.69 14.89 12.49
CA GLY A 249 19.60 15.72 13.71
C GLY A 249 20.35 17.05 13.63
N ASP A 250 21.10 17.29 12.58
CA ASP A 250 21.83 18.53 12.28
C ASP A 250 21.08 19.48 11.31
N GLY A 251 19.85 19.12 10.97
CA GLY A 251 19.03 19.86 10.00
C GLY A 251 19.17 19.35 8.56
N ASN A 252 19.94 18.29 8.33
CA ASN A 252 20.12 17.67 7.01
C ASN A 252 19.45 16.29 6.94
N PHE A 253 19.05 15.92 5.73
CA PHE A 253 18.50 14.59 5.41
C PHE A 253 19.55 13.64 4.84
N GLY A 254 20.55 14.14 4.11
CA GLY A 254 21.54 13.37 3.38
C GLY A 254 20.95 12.69 2.13
N PRO A 255 20.32 13.43 1.19
CA PRO A 255 19.59 12.81 0.08
C PRO A 255 20.47 11.99 -0.86
N ASN A 256 21.73 12.36 -1.00
CA ASN A 256 22.69 11.71 -1.90
C ASN A 256 23.57 10.67 -1.19
N ASP A 257 23.45 10.55 0.13
CA ASP A 257 24.20 9.53 0.87
C ASP A 257 23.64 8.14 0.54
N LEU A 258 24.52 7.16 0.48
CA LEU A 258 24.10 5.78 0.33
C LEU A 258 23.36 5.33 1.60
N ILE A 259 22.26 4.60 1.43
CA ILE A 259 21.46 4.16 2.56
C ILE A 259 22.00 2.85 3.12
N THR A 260 22.12 2.77 4.47
CA THR A 260 22.52 1.53 5.14
C THR A 260 21.36 0.55 5.30
N ARG A 261 21.66 -0.74 5.45
CA ARG A 261 20.62 -1.76 5.69
C ARG A 261 19.78 -1.48 6.94
N GLN A 262 20.40 -1.00 8.02
CA GLN A 262 19.63 -0.65 9.23
C GLN A 262 18.70 0.53 9.01
N ASP A 263 19.11 1.53 8.22
CA ASP A 263 18.24 2.66 7.87
C ASP A 263 17.09 2.26 6.94
N MET A 264 17.36 1.37 5.97
CA MET A 264 16.32 0.75 5.14
C MET A 264 15.29 0.02 5.99
N ALA A 265 15.75 -0.78 6.96
CA ALA A 265 14.87 -1.49 7.88
C ALA A 265 14.02 -0.52 8.71
N LEU A 266 14.63 0.53 9.28
CA LEU A 266 13.90 1.54 10.05
C LEU A 266 12.83 2.26 9.24
N MET A 267 13.17 2.72 8.05
CA MET A 267 12.22 3.42 7.17
C MET A 267 11.09 2.49 6.72
N THR A 268 11.39 1.23 6.40
CA THR A 268 10.39 0.21 6.05
C THR A 268 9.45 -0.06 7.23
N TYR A 269 9.98 -0.26 8.43
CA TYR A 269 9.21 -0.50 9.65
C TYR A 269 8.23 0.65 9.95
N LYS A 270 8.73 1.89 9.92
CA LYS A 270 7.90 3.07 10.13
C LYS A 270 6.80 3.19 9.07
N THR A 271 7.12 2.91 7.80
CA THR A 271 6.16 2.90 6.71
C THR A 271 5.07 1.85 6.94
N ALA A 272 5.44 0.63 7.31
CA ALA A 272 4.49 -0.44 7.61
C ALA A 272 3.55 -0.07 8.77
N LYS A 273 4.08 0.55 9.83
CA LYS A 273 3.26 1.05 10.97
C LYS A 273 2.24 2.10 10.53
N ILE A 274 2.63 3.07 9.69
CA ILE A 274 1.72 4.09 9.15
C ILE A 274 0.60 3.47 8.32
N MET A 275 0.93 2.43 7.55
CA MET A 275 -0.04 1.68 6.75
C MET A 275 -0.92 0.73 7.59
N ASN A 276 -0.76 0.69 8.91
CA ASN A 276 -1.41 -0.28 9.79
C ASN A 276 -1.24 -1.73 9.31
N LYS A 277 -0.07 -2.04 8.72
CA LYS A 277 0.23 -3.42 8.33
C LYS A 277 0.55 -4.24 9.56
N SER A 278 -0.02 -5.44 9.64
CA SER A 278 0.37 -6.40 10.67
C SER A 278 1.81 -6.81 10.44
N LEU A 279 2.60 -6.79 11.50
CA LEU A 279 3.97 -7.28 11.56
C LEU A 279 4.01 -8.47 12.55
N GLU A 280 3.00 -9.34 12.46
CA GLU A 280 2.93 -10.53 13.29
C GLU A 280 4.13 -11.45 13.05
N PRO A 281 4.72 -12.01 14.09
CA PRO A 281 5.83 -12.93 13.95
C PRO A 281 5.43 -14.18 13.15
N VAL A 282 6.15 -14.46 12.06
CA VAL A 282 6.02 -15.69 11.26
C VAL A 282 7.29 -16.53 11.31
N ASN A 283 8.41 -15.93 11.69
CA ASN A 283 9.70 -16.58 11.87
C ASN A 283 10.06 -16.69 13.36
N ALA A 284 10.87 -17.67 13.70
CA ALA A 284 11.56 -17.69 14.99
C ALA A 284 12.46 -16.45 15.12
N GLU A 285 12.64 -15.99 16.34
CA GLU A 285 13.60 -14.93 16.62
C GLU A 285 15.02 -15.42 16.36
N ILE A 286 15.74 -14.71 15.50
CA ILE A 286 17.17 -14.94 15.25
C ILE A 286 17.93 -13.84 16.01
N THR A 287 18.91 -14.23 16.82
CA THR A 287 19.86 -13.28 17.38
C THR A 287 21.04 -13.22 16.41
N PHE A 288 21.23 -12.11 15.74
CA PHE A 288 22.39 -11.90 14.88
C PHE A 288 23.66 -11.73 15.72
N GLU A 289 24.75 -12.36 15.31
CA GLU A 289 26.05 -12.26 15.98
C GLU A 289 26.57 -10.82 16.02
N ASP A 290 26.25 -10.06 14.97
CA ASP A 290 26.56 -8.63 14.81
C ASP A 290 25.45 -7.70 15.31
N SER A 291 24.50 -8.22 16.11
CA SER A 291 23.38 -7.39 16.63
C SER A 291 23.85 -6.20 17.46
N HIS A 292 25.04 -6.27 18.05
CA HIS A 292 25.66 -5.17 18.79
C HIS A 292 26.15 -4.01 17.91
N GLU A 293 26.26 -4.22 16.61
CA GLU A 293 26.58 -3.19 15.60
C GLU A 293 25.34 -2.47 15.08
N ILE A 294 24.13 -3.01 15.34
CA ILE A 294 22.87 -2.35 15.00
C ILE A 294 22.70 -1.17 15.95
N SER A 295 22.57 0.02 15.39
CA SER A 295 22.31 1.22 16.19
C SER A 295 21.01 1.10 16.98
N ASP A 296 20.98 1.64 18.21
CA ASP A 296 19.81 1.58 19.10
C ASP A 296 18.52 2.04 18.44
N TYR A 297 18.60 3.09 17.61
CA TYR A 297 17.44 3.64 16.89
C TYR A 297 16.81 2.69 15.87
N ALA A 298 17.56 1.71 15.36
CA ALA A 298 17.14 0.79 14.33
C ALA A 298 16.85 -0.62 14.86
N PHE A 299 17.31 -0.94 16.08
CA PHE A 299 17.27 -2.30 16.64
C PHE A 299 15.85 -2.90 16.64
N GLU A 300 14.87 -2.17 17.19
CA GLU A 300 13.46 -2.62 17.20
C GLU A 300 12.95 -2.91 15.79
N ALA A 301 13.28 -2.05 14.82
CA ALA A 301 12.83 -2.19 13.45
C ALA A 301 13.41 -3.44 12.78
N VAL A 302 14.71 -3.67 12.92
CA VAL A 302 15.40 -4.84 12.36
C VAL A 302 14.81 -6.13 12.93
N MET A 303 14.70 -6.23 14.26
CA MET A 303 14.21 -7.44 14.92
C MET A 303 12.73 -7.70 14.60
N THR A 304 11.90 -6.66 14.54
CA THR A 304 10.48 -6.81 14.21
C THR A 304 10.28 -7.27 12.77
N LEU A 305 10.99 -6.66 11.81
CA LEU A 305 10.89 -7.03 10.40
C LEU A 305 11.46 -8.44 10.14
N GLN A 306 12.51 -8.85 10.86
CA GLN A 306 13.06 -10.21 10.81
C GLN A 306 12.02 -11.23 11.29
N LYS A 307 11.41 -11.00 12.46
CA LYS A 307 10.35 -11.86 12.98
C LYS A 307 9.14 -11.94 12.06
N ALA A 308 8.79 -10.82 11.40
CA ALA A 308 7.70 -10.76 10.43
C ALA A 308 8.07 -11.37 9.05
N GLY A 309 9.29 -11.88 8.87
CA GLY A 309 9.74 -12.49 7.62
C GLY A 309 9.91 -11.49 6.45
N ILE A 310 10.02 -10.19 6.77
CA ILE A 310 10.17 -9.13 5.76
C ILE A 310 11.63 -8.94 5.39
N ILE A 311 12.53 -9.07 6.37
CA ILE A 311 13.97 -9.05 6.15
C ILE A 311 14.63 -10.30 6.75
N ASN A 312 15.74 -10.68 6.17
CA ASN A 312 16.59 -11.77 6.68
C ASN A 312 18.00 -11.25 6.94
N GLY A 313 18.85 -12.04 7.55
CA GLY A 313 20.28 -11.77 7.59
C GLY A 313 20.93 -11.79 6.20
N MET A 314 22.12 -11.24 6.09
CA MET A 314 22.97 -11.44 4.90
C MET A 314 23.53 -12.86 4.89
N THR A 315 23.73 -13.41 6.07
CA THR A 315 24.00 -14.84 6.31
C THR A 315 22.97 -15.38 7.30
N ASP A 316 23.09 -16.66 7.65
CA ASP A 316 22.23 -17.26 8.68
C ASP A 316 22.43 -16.62 10.05
N THR A 317 23.57 -15.98 10.28
CA THR A 317 23.95 -15.45 11.62
C THR A 317 24.26 -13.95 11.64
N THR A 318 24.40 -13.26 10.50
CA THR A 318 24.76 -11.82 10.46
C THR A 318 23.73 -10.99 9.72
N PHE A 319 23.49 -9.78 10.21
CA PHE A 319 22.60 -8.80 9.59
C PHE A 319 23.36 -7.80 8.67
N GLU A 320 24.57 -7.43 9.04
CA GLU A 320 25.42 -6.43 8.40
C GLU A 320 24.74 -5.02 8.33
N PRO A 321 24.52 -4.38 9.50
CA PRO A 321 23.70 -3.17 9.60
C PRO A 321 24.23 -1.99 8.79
N CYS A 322 25.55 -1.88 8.64
CA CYS A 322 26.21 -0.78 7.93
C CYS A 322 26.46 -1.08 6.43
N LEU A 323 26.07 -2.23 5.92
CA LEU A 323 26.16 -2.54 4.50
C LEU A 323 25.34 -1.54 3.69
N LEU A 324 25.93 -1.06 2.58
CA LEU A 324 25.32 -0.07 1.68
C LEU A 324 24.66 -0.77 0.49
#